data_a475fb3527ef43585f04c95f1d0ff60b
#
_entry.id   a475fb3527ef43585f04c95f1d0ff60b
#
_cell.length_a   1.000
_cell.length_b   1.000
_cell.length_c   1.000
_cell.angle_alpha   90.00
_cell.angle_beta   90.00
_cell.angle_gamma   90.00
#
_symmetry.space_group_name_H-M   'P 1'
#
loop_
_entity.id
_entity.type
_entity.pdbx_description
1 polymer ?
#
loop_
_entity_poly.entity_id
_entity_poly.type
_entity_poly.pdbx_seq_one_letter_code
_entity_poly.pdbx_strand_id
1 'polypeptide(L)'
;MIKKNLKTIIATSLITLSPIVIGLILWNKLPEQIATHFGVSGEADGFSSKAFAVFGLPMIMLLIHLICVLATKADPKHSNITDKNFKLVLWITPLLSLLLCMLCFTYSINNTVPVVTILIIFMGVLFVIIGNLMPKVKQNYSLGIKIPPTLHDSENWYKTHRFAGKIWVIGGVVICLTAVLENIFVFMAIMLVLAFAPMVYSYVIAGKSSK
;
A
#
# COMPACT_ATOMS: atom_id res chain seq x y z
N MET A 1 7.14 21.03 -4.64
CA MET A 1 6.70 19.64 -4.84
C MET A 1 5.31 19.59 -5.48
N ILE A 2 4.23 20.10 -4.84
CA ILE A 2 2.84 20.02 -5.39
C ILE A 2 2.72 20.72 -6.75
N LYS A 3 3.11 21.99 -6.89
CA LYS A 3 3.01 22.74 -8.18
C LYS A 3 3.65 21.97 -9.34
N LYS A 4 4.83 21.36 -9.12
CA LYS A 4 5.55 20.59 -10.14
C LYS A 4 4.83 19.29 -10.52
N ASN A 5 4.10 18.68 -9.60
CA ASN A 5 3.42 17.40 -9.79
C ASN A 5 1.89 17.54 -9.94
N LEU A 6 1.37 18.77 -10.14
CA LEU A 6 -0.07 19.04 -10.16
C LEU A 6 -0.81 18.17 -11.20
N LYS A 7 -0.27 18.06 -12.41
CA LYS A 7 -0.86 17.19 -13.46
C LYS A 7 -0.92 15.72 -13.01
N THR A 8 0.11 15.23 -12.35
CA THR A 8 0.14 13.85 -11.82
C THR A 8 -0.88 13.69 -10.69
N ILE A 9 -0.99 14.66 -9.77
CA ILE A 9 -1.97 14.62 -8.68
C ILE A 9 -3.40 14.58 -9.24
N ILE A 10 -3.70 15.43 -10.24
CA ILE A 10 -5.03 15.44 -10.88
C ILE A 10 -5.27 14.08 -11.56
N ALA A 11 -4.33 13.58 -12.35
CA ALA A 11 -4.47 12.30 -13.05
C ALA A 11 -4.69 11.13 -12.06
N THR A 12 -3.88 11.06 -10.99
CA THR A 12 -4.01 10.01 -9.97
C THR A 12 -5.32 10.13 -9.17
N SER A 13 -5.80 11.34 -8.89
CA SER A 13 -7.12 11.55 -8.28
C SER A 13 -8.26 11.07 -9.19
N LEU A 14 -8.20 11.38 -10.49
CA LEU A 14 -9.19 10.90 -11.46
C LEU A 14 -9.18 9.37 -11.60
N ILE A 15 -7.98 8.76 -11.60
CA ILE A 15 -7.85 7.29 -11.63
C ILE A 15 -8.39 6.68 -10.34
N THR A 16 -8.20 7.31 -9.18
CA THR A 16 -8.78 6.85 -7.90
C THR A 16 -10.31 6.82 -7.95
N LEU A 17 -10.94 7.76 -8.67
CA LEU A 17 -12.38 7.82 -8.85
C LEU A 17 -12.92 6.99 -10.03
N SER A 18 -12.04 6.47 -10.90
CA SER A 18 -12.48 5.72 -12.08
C SER A 18 -13.33 4.47 -11.79
N PRO A 19 -13.22 3.79 -10.62
CA PRO A 19 -14.14 2.72 -10.25
C PRO A 19 -15.61 3.14 -10.22
N ILE A 20 -15.91 4.43 -9.97
CA ILE A 20 -17.29 4.95 -10.06
C ILE A 20 -17.85 4.76 -11.48
N VAL A 21 -17.07 5.13 -12.50
CA VAL A 21 -17.50 4.99 -13.90
C VAL A 21 -17.74 3.51 -14.23
N ILE A 22 -16.83 2.63 -13.80
CA ILE A 22 -16.96 1.19 -14.01
C ILE A 22 -18.19 0.64 -13.29
N GLY A 23 -18.40 1.03 -12.03
CA GLY A 23 -19.57 0.64 -11.24
C GLY A 23 -20.90 1.10 -11.87
N LEU A 24 -20.93 2.30 -12.46
CA LEU A 24 -22.08 2.81 -13.21
C LEU A 24 -22.34 1.99 -14.48
N ILE A 25 -21.30 1.62 -15.22
CA ILE A 25 -21.45 0.75 -16.41
C ILE A 25 -21.99 -0.63 -16.00
N LEU A 26 -21.53 -1.14 -14.87
CA LEU A 26 -21.94 -2.44 -14.35
C LEU A 26 -23.20 -2.40 -13.48
N TRP A 27 -23.83 -1.23 -13.28
CA TRP A 27 -24.89 -1.00 -12.30
C TRP A 27 -26.01 -2.04 -12.33
N ASN A 28 -26.49 -2.40 -13.51
CA ASN A 28 -27.57 -3.36 -13.70
C ASN A 28 -27.13 -4.84 -13.50
N LYS A 29 -25.81 -5.10 -13.50
CA LYS A 29 -25.24 -6.43 -13.26
C LYS A 29 -24.83 -6.63 -11.80
N LEU A 30 -24.63 -5.55 -11.08
CA LEU A 30 -24.25 -5.58 -9.67
C LEU A 30 -25.48 -5.88 -8.79
N PRO A 31 -25.37 -6.79 -7.82
CA PRO A 31 -26.43 -7.04 -6.84
C PRO A 31 -26.60 -5.82 -5.91
N GLU A 32 -27.71 -5.78 -5.15
CA GLU A 32 -27.98 -4.68 -4.20
C GLU A 32 -27.00 -4.67 -3.01
N GLN A 33 -26.44 -5.82 -2.68
CA GLN A 33 -25.41 -6.01 -1.65
C GLN A 33 -24.10 -6.44 -2.31
N ILE A 34 -23.06 -5.65 -2.17
CA ILE A 34 -21.73 -5.88 -2.71
C ILE A 34 -20.83 -6.42 -1.60
N ALA A 35 -20.08 -7.48 -1.88
CA ALA A 35 -19.05 -7.99 -0.98
C ALA A 35 -17.93 -6.96 -0.83
N THR A 36 -17.72 -6.47 0.40
CA THR A 36 -16.71 -5.42 0.71
C THR A 36 -15.74 -5.84 1.80
N HIS A 37 -15.97 -6.97 2.46
CA HIS A 37 -15.07 -7.60 3.41
C HIS A 37 -14.96 -9.08 3.11
N PHE A 38 -13.75 -9.63 3.26
CA PHE A 38 -13.42 -11.03 2.98
C PHE A 38 -12.70 -11.63 4.19
N GLY A 39 -13.18 -12.77 4.64
CA GLY A 39 -12.59 -13.53 5.73
C GLY A 39 -11.25 -14.17 5.34
N VAL A 40 -10.65 -14.86 6.30
CA VAL A 40 -9.36 -15.57 6.11
C VAL A 40 -9.42 -16.70 5.08
N SER A 41 -10.63 -17.25 4.83
CA SER A 41 -10.89 -18.25 3.78
C SER A 41 -10.98 -17.65 2.37
N GLY A 42 -11.05 -16.32 2.26
CA GLY A 42 -11.31 -15.64 0.99
C GLY A 42 -12.80 -15.52 0.62
N GLU A 43 -13.69 -16.05 1.45
CA GLU A 43 -15.12 -15.89 1.27
C GLU A 43 -15.58 -14.53 1.82
N ALA A 44 -16.60 -13.94 1.18
CA ALA A 44 -17.18 -12.70 1.64
C ALA A 44 -17.96 -12.91 2.94
N ASP A 45 -17.61 -12.17 3.98
CA ASP A 45 -18.26 -12.18 5.29
C ASP A 45 -18.79 -10.80 5.70
N GLY A 46 -18.64 -9.78 4.84
CA GLY A 46 -19.18 -8.45 5.02
C GLY A 46 -19.64 -7.82 3.72
N PHE A 47 -20.81 -7.19 3.76
CA PHE A 47 -21.47 -6.63 2.60
C PHE A 47 -21.86 -5.17 2.84
N SER A 48 -21.88 -4.38 1.77
CA SER A 48 -22.32 -3.00 1.77
C SER A 48 -23.33 -2.76 0.65
N SER A 49 -24.11 -1.69 0.76
CA SER A 49 -25.03 -1.33 -0.31
C SER A 49 -24.29 -1.04 -1.61
N LYS A 50 -24.90 -1.35 -2.76
CA LYS A 50 -24.38 -1.05 -4.10
C LYS A 50 -23.91 0.41 -4.21
N ALA A 51 -24.74 1.35 -3.73
CA ALA A 51 -24.41 2.77 -3.77
C ALA A 51 -23.12 3.08 -2.97
N PHE A 52 -22.97 2.50 -1.78
CA PHE A 52 -21.75 2.71 -0.98
C PHE A 52 -20.52 2.09 -1.68
N ALA A 53 -20.62 0.88 -2.21
CA ALA A 53 -19.50 0.23 -2.88
C ALA A 53 -19.06 1.01 -4.15
N VAL A 54 -20.02 1.53 -4.92
CA VAL A 54 -19.72 2.25 -6.18
C VAL A 54 -19.24 3.68 -5.94
N PHE A 55 -19.81 4.40 -5.00
CA PHE A 55 -19.47 5.82 -4.76
C PHE A 55 -18.64 6.00 -3.48
N GLY A 56 -19.02 5.37 -2.39
CA GLY A 56 -18.42 5.58 -1.07
C GLY A 56 -16.95 5.11 -1.01
N LEU A 57 -16.67 3.89 -1.46
CA LEU A 57 -15.30 3.36 -1.42
C LEU A 57 -14.31 4.21 -2.25
N PRO A 58 -14.57 4.55 -3.53
CA PRO A 58 -13.65 5.42 -4.26
C PRO A 58 -13.51 6.82 -3.67
N MET A 59 -14.56 7.38 -3.05
CA MET A 59 -14.50 8.68 -2.37
C MET A 59 -13.64 8.62 -1.12
N ILE A 60 -13.73 7.55 -0.32
CA ILE A 60 -12.84 7.31 0.82
C ILE A 60 -11.40 7.18 0.34
N MET A 61 -11.16 6.43 -0.74
CA MET A 61 -9.83 6.28 -1.32
C MET A 61 -9.26 7.62 -1.84
N LEU A 62 -10.11 8.48 -2.44
CA LEU A 62 -9.70 9.82 -2.82
C LEU A 62 -9.33 10.67 -1.60
N LEU A 63 -10.12 10.60 -0.53
CA LEU A 63 -9.81 11.31 0.71
C LEU A 63 -8.45 10.88 1.27
N ILE A 64 -8.19 9.57 1.34
CA ILE A 64 -6.90 9.02 1.75
C ILE A 64 -5.77 9.52 0.83
N HIS A 65 -5.99 9.50 -0.50
CA HIS A 65 -5.02 10.01 -1.47
C HIS A 65 -4.65 11.48 -1.21
N LEU A 66 -5.64 12.34 -1.00
CA LEU A 66 -5.42 13.76 -0.72
C LEU A 66 -4.72 13.97 0.63
N ILE A 67 -5.09 13.19 1.66
CA ILE A 67 -4.40 13.21 2.97
C ILE A 67 -2.92 12.84 2.80
N CYS A 68 -2.60 11.79 2.02
CA CYS A 68 -1.21 11.40 1.74
C CYS A 68 -0.43 12.52 1.03
N VAL A 69 -1.05 13.20 0.05
CA VAL A 69 -0.45 14.34 -0.65
C VAL A 69 -0.16 15.49 0.33
N LEU A 70 -1.13 15.84 1.16
CA LEU A 70 -1.01 16.95 2.12
C LEU A 70 -0.01 16.62 3.23
N ALA A 71 -0.06 15.42 3.80
CA ALA A 71 0.88 14.95 4.82
C ALA A 71 2.33 14.95 4.31
N THR A 72 2.54 14.49 3.07
CA THR A 72 3.88 14.52 2.47
C THR A 72 4.39 15.95 2.22
N LYS A 73 3.48 16.88 1.88
CA LYS A 73 3.83 18.30 1.73
C LYS A 73 4.15 18.96 3.08
N ALA A 74 3.39 18.61 4.12
CA ALA A 74 3.52 19.19 5.46
C ALA A 74 4.74 18.64 6.23
N ASP A 75 5.47 17.67 5.69
CA ASP A 75 6.66 17.10 6.30
C ASP A 75 7.73 18.18 6.51
N PRO A 76 8.24 18.40 7.74
CA PRO A 76 9.32 19.37 8.00
C PRO A 76 10.59 19.12 7.15
N LYS A 77 10.85 17.86 6.79
CA LYS A 77 11.96 17.44 5.92
C LYS A 77 11.50 17.12 4.49
N HIS A 78 10.43 17.74 3.99
CA HIS A 78 9.89 17.48 2.65
C HIS A 78 10.92 17.70 1.52
N SER A 79 11.96 18.52 1.73
CA SER A 79 13.08 18.69 0.79
C SER A 79 13.88 17.41 0.55
N ASN A 80 13.86 16.47 1.50
CA ASN A 80 14.51 15.17 1.39
C ASN A 80 13.67 14.16 0.57
N ILE A 81 12.41 14.47 0.29
CA ILE A 81 11.52 13.60 -0.49
C ILE A 81 11.73 13.92 -1.97
N THR A 82 12.33 12.98 -2.69
CA THR A 82 12.57 13.12 -4.13
C THR A 82 11.27 13.07 -4.93
N ASP A 83 11.24 13.66 -6.12
CA ASP A 83 10.08 13.56 -7.03
C ASP A 83 9.70 12.10 -7.30
N LYS A 84 10.69 11.20 -7.41
CA LYS A 84 10.45 9.77 -7.64
C LYS A 84 9.70 9.13 -6.47
N ASN A 85 10.13 9.42 -5.24
CA ASN A 85 9.48 8.90 -4.03
C ASN A 85 8.08 9.49 -3.87
N PHE A 86 7.90 10.79 -4.16
CA PHE A 86 6.59 11.42 -4.12
C PHE A 86 5.64 10.84 -5.18
N LYS A 87 6.10 10.60 -6.40
CA LYS A 87 5.28 9.93 -7.44
C LYS A 87 4.86 8.52 -7.03
N LEU A 88 5.71 7.76 -6.32
CA LEU A 88 5.30 6.47 -5.77
C LEU A 88 4.10 6.62 -4.84
N VAL A 89 4.15 7.58 -3.88
CA VAL A 89 3.02 7.85 -2.98
C VAL A 89 1.76 8.18 -3.77
N LEU A 90 1.88 8.99 -4.84
CA LEU A 90 0.74 9.36 -5.68
C LEU A 90 0.09 8.16 -6.38
N TRP A 91 0.85 7.12 -6.73
CA TRP A 91 0.33 5.98 -7.49
C TRP A 91 -0.20 4.83 -6.62
N ILE A 92 0.20 4.73 -5.34
CA ILE A 92 -0.24 3.63 -4.46
C ILE A 92 -1.77 3.64 -4.29
N THR A 93 -2.36 4.77 -3.92
CA THR A 93 -3.79 4.85 -3.64
C THR A 93 -4.68 4.61 -4.86
N PRO A 94 -4.38 5.18 -6.06
CA PRO A 94 -5.13 4.85 -7.28
C PRO A 94 -5.12 3.38 -7.63
N LEU A 95 -3.94 2.73 -7.53
CA LEU A 95 -3.82 1.30 -7.81
C LEU A 95 -4.60 0.45 -6.81
N LEU A 96 -4.56 0.81 -5.52
CA LEU A 96 -5.37 0.18 -4.49
C LEU A 96 -6.87 0.39 -4.73
N SER A 97 -7.30 1.60 -5.06
CA SER A 97 -8.71 1.90 -5.35
C SER A 97 -9.24 1.04 -6.49
N LEU A 98 -8.52 1.01 -7.61
CA LEU A 98 -8.86 0.16 -8.75
C LEU A 98 -8.93 -1.31 -8.34
N LEU A 99 -7.87 -1.83 -7.71
CA LEU A 99 -7.81 -3.23 -7.34
C LEU A 99 -8.97 -3.62 -6.42
N LEU A 100 -9.15 -2.90 -5.31
CA LEU A 100 -10.15 -3.24 -4.29
C LEU A 100 -11.57 -3.12 -4.85
N CYS A 101 -11.91 -2.04 -5.56
CA CYS A 101 -13.24 -1.89 -6.13
C CYS A 101 -13.50 -2.95 -7.22
N MET A 102 -12.50 -3.27 -8.06
CA MET A 102 -12.68 -4.31 -9.08
C MET A 102 -12.86 -5.69 -8.46
N LEU A 103 -12.11 -6.02 -7.39
CA LEU A 103 -12.31 -7.27 -6.67
C LEU A 103 -13.72 -7.34 -6.07
N CYS A 104 -14.20 -6.29 -5.40
CA CYS A 104 -15.56 -6.23 -4.88
C CYS A 104 -16.62 -6.43 -5.97
N PHE A 105 -16.49 -5.73 -7.10
CA PHE A 105 -17.47 -5.82 -8.19
C PHE A 105 -17.44 -7.17 -8.89
N THR A 106 -16.25 -7.66 -9.24
CA THR A 106 -16.12 -8.94 -9.95
C THR A 106 -16.53 -10.12 -9.07
N TYR A 107 -16.14 -10.13 -7.80
CA TYR A 107 -16.59 -11.17 -6.86
C TYR A 107 -18.10 -11.15 -6.67
N SER A 108 -18.73 -9.98 -6.55
CA SER A 108 -20.18 -9.87 -6.36
C SER A 108 -20.99 -10.28 -7.60
N ILE A 109 -20.40 -10.23 -8.80
CA ILE A 109 -21.00 -10.76 -10.03
C ILE A 109 -20.72 -12.26 -10.19
N ASN A 110 -19.50 -12.68 -9.85
CA ASN A 110 -19.03 -14.04 -9.99
C ASN A 110 -18.11 -14.40 -8.80
N ASN A 111 -18.62 -15.15 -7.85
CA ASN A 111 -17.95 -15.51 -6.60
C ASN A 111 -16.78 -16.51 -6.74
N THR A 112 -16.36 -16.84 -7.97
CA THR A 112 -15.21 -17.71 -8.21
C THR A 112 -13.86 -16.96 -8.26
N VAL A 113 -13.85 -15.63 -8.05
CA VAL A 113 -12.64 -14.83 -8.08
C VAL A 113 -11.74 -15.14 -6.88
N PRO A 114 -10.46 -15.52 -7.08
CA PRO A 114 -9.53 -15.84 -5.99
C PRO A 114 -9.00 -14.55 -5.32
N VAL A 115 -9.84 -13.91 -4.49
CA VAL A 115 -9.57 -12.60 -3.91
C VAL A 115 -8.29 -12.60 -3.07
N VAL A 116 -8.10 -13.63 -2.23
CA VAL A 116 -6.93 -13.73 -1.34
C VAL A 116 -5.65 -13.84 -2.14
N THR A 117 -5.62 -14.72 -3.15
CA THR A 117 -4.45 -14.88 -4.03
C THR A 117 -4.06 -13.58 -4.72
N ILE A 118 -5.05 -12.86 -5.28
CA ILE A 118 -4.81 -11.57 -5.97
C ILE A 118 -4.27 -10.53 -5.00
N LEU A 119 -4.83 -10.44 -3.78
CA LEU A 119 -4.35 -9.50 -2.75
C LEU A 119 -2.94 -9.84 -2.28
N ILE A 120 -2.61 -11.12 -2.06
CA ILE A 120 -1.27 -11.58 -1.68
C ILE A 120 -0.26 -11.21 -2.77
N ILE A 121 -0.55 -11.51 -4.04
CA ILE A 121 0.33 -11.16 -5.16
C ILE A 121 0.53 -9.64 -5.24
N PHE A 122 -0.55 -8.86 -5.14
CA PHE A 122 -0.45 -7.40 -5.15
C PHE A 122 0.45 -6.87 -4.03
N MET A 123 0.29 -7.39 -2.82
CA MET A 123 1.13 -7.01 -1.67
C MET A 123 2.58 -7.42 -1.89
N GLY A 124 2.85 -8.61 -2.41
CA GLY A 124 4.20 -9.05 -2.76
C GLY A 124 4.88 -8.11 -3.77
N VAL A 125 4.19 -7.77 -4.86
CA VAL A 125 4.67 -6.81 -5.87
C VAL A 125 4.92 -5.43 -5.25
N LEU A 126 4.01 -4.96 -4.39
CA LEU A 126 4.16 -3.68 -3.69
C LEU A 126 5.41 -3.67 -2.79
N PHE A 127 5.68 -4.76 -2.05
CA PHE A 127 6.89 -4.90 -1.24
C PHE A 127 8.16 -4.91 -2.09
N VAL A 128 8.18 -5.55 -3.26
CA VAL A 128 9.31 -5.50 -4.21
C VAL A 128 9.56 -4.05 -4.67
N ILE A 129 8.51 -3.34 -5.07
CA ILE A 129 8.62 -1.96 -5.56
C ILE A 129 9.13 -1.03 -4.44
N ILE A 130 8.49 -1.07 -3.27
CA ILE A 130 8.87 -0.22 -2.14
C ILE A 130 10.27 -0.60 -1.65
N GLY A 131 10.57 -1.89 -1.50
CA GLY A 131 11.87 -2.39 -1.08
C GLY A 131 13.02 -1.90 -1.96
N ASN A 132 12.83 -1.87 -3.28
CA ASN A 132 13.82 -1.34 -4.22
C ASN A 132 14.04 0.18 -4.09
N LEU A 133 13.08 0.90 -3.53
CA LEU A 133 13.17 2.34 -3.32
C LEU A 133 13.69 2.71 -1.92
N MET A 134 13.52 1.84 -0.92
CA MET A 134 13.90 2.10 0.47
C MET A 134 15.34 2.62 0.66
N PRO A 135 16.39 2.05 0.01
CA PRO A 135 17.75 2.56 0.16
C PRO A 135 17.96 3.99 -0.34
N LYS A 136 17.02 4.52 -1.14
CA LYS A 136 17.08 5.85 -1.75
C LYS A 136 16.25 6.90 -1.00
N VAL A 137 15.53 6.47 0.04
CA VAL A 137 14.71 7.36 0.87
C VAL A 137 15.61 8.06 1.88
N LYS A 138 15.75 9.37 1.76
CA LYS A 138 16.45 10.20 2.75
C LYS A 138 15.57 10.42 3.97
N GLN A 139 16.19 10.70 5.13
CA GLN A 139 15.48 10.88 6.40
C GLN A 139 14.38 11.95 6.30
N ASN A 140 13.16 11.55 6.63
CA ASN A 140 11.96 12.39 6.65
C ASN A 140 10.92 11.80 7.62
N TYR A 141 9.77 12.46 7.81
CA TYR A 141 8.72 12.03 8.72
C TYR A 141 7.50 11.40 8.01
N SER A 142 7.47 11.37 6.68
CA SER A 142 6.34 10.84 5.90
C SER A 142 6.58 9.41 5.39
N LEU A 143 7.79 9.14 4.84
CA LEU A 143 8.10 7.91 4.12
C LEU A 143 9.23 7.14 4.79
N GLY A 144 9.06 5.82 4.93
CA GLY A 144 10.10 4.95 5.46
C GLY A 144 9.81 4.42 6.86
N ILE A 145 10.82 3.80 7.48
CA ILE A 145 10.76 3.22 8.82
C ILE A 145 11.11 4.32 9.82
N LYS A 146 10.07 4.84 10.47
CA LYS A 146 10.11 6.02 11.35
C LYS A 146 9.97 5.58 12.81
N ILE A 147 11.08 5.22 13.39
CA ILE A 147 11.21 4.86 14.81
C ILE A 147 12.29 5.74 15.45
N PRO A 148 12.31 5.88 16.78
CA PRO A 148 13.25 6.80 17.44
C PRO A 148 14.69 6.69 16.96
N PRO A 149 15.33 5.49 16.86
CA PRO A 149 16.72 5.43 16.41
C PRO A 149 16.93 5.96 14.99
N THR A 150 16.01 5.65 14.05
CA THR A 150 16.15 6.13 12.66
C THR A 150 15.90 7.63 12.52
N LEU A 151 15.01 8.20 13.33
CA LEU A 151 14.68 9.62 13.27
C LEU A 151 15.75 10.51 13.90
N HIS A 152 16.49 10.01 14.92
CA HIS A 152 17.53 10.76 15.62
C HIS A 152 18.90 10.62 14.96
N ASP A 153 19.18 9.52 14.26
CA ASP A 153 20.48 9.25 13.62
C ASP A 153 20.33 8.94 12.13
N SER A 154 21.00 9.76 11.30
CA SER A 154 20.98 9.63 9.84
C SER A 154 21.73 8.40 9.35
N GLU A 155 22.76 7.93 10.07
CA GLU A 155 23.48 6.71 9.74
C GLU A 155 22.64 5.46 10.04
N ASN A 156 21.95 5.47 11.19
CA ASN A 156 20.96 4.44 11.53
C ASN A 156 19.84 4.38 10.48
N TRP A 157 19.32 5.56 10.08
CA TRP A 157 18.35 5.65 8.98
C TRP A 157 18.85 4.94 7.73
N TYR A 158 20.04 5.32 7.26
CA TYR A 158 20.61 4.77 6.05
C TYR A 158 20.82 3.25 6.12
N LYS A 159 21.41 2.74 7.21
CA LYS A 159 21.65 1.30 7.41
C LYS A 159 20.36 0.52 7.48
N THR A 160 19.38 1.00 8.26
CA THR A 160 18.07 0.37 8.42
C THR A 160 17.31 0.30 7.10
N HIS A 161 17.29 1.39 6.32
CA HIS A 161 16.59 1.40 5.04
C HIS A 161 17.26 0.55 3.96
N ARG A 162 18.60 0.44 3.98
CA ARG A 162 19.31 -0.53 3.11
C ARG A 162 19.01 -1.97 3.48
N PHE A 163 18.97 -2.29 4.77
CA PHE A 163 18.59 -3.62 5.25
C PHE A 163 17.15 -3.93 4.88
N ALA A 164 16.21 -3.04 5.22
CA ALA A 164 14.80 -3.17 4.87
C ALA A 164 14.59 -3.35 3.37
N GLY A 165 15.28 -2.58 2.53
CA GLY A 165 15.18 -2.69 1.08
C GLY A 165 15.48 -4.09 0.58
N LYS A 166 16.55 -4.71 1.09
CA LYS A 166 16.92 -6.08 0.71
C LYS A 166 15.86 -7.11 1.12
N ILE A 167 15.46 -7.09 2.40
CA ILE A 167 14.51 -8.09 2.91
C ILE A 167 13.11 -7.90 2.33
N TRP A 168 12.69 -6.66 2.01
CA TRP A 168 11.38 -6.38 1.40
C TRP A 168 11.33 -6.83 -0.06
N VAL A 169 12.42 -6.70 -0.83
CA VAL A 169 12.49 -7.24 -2.19
C VAL A 169 12.41 -8.77 -2.13
N ILE A 170 13.26 -9.41 -1.31
CA ILE A 170 13.28 -10.87 -1.19
C ILE A 170 11.92 -11.37 -0.66
N GLY A 171 11.43 -10.79 0.42
CA GLY A 171 10.16 -11.16 1.04
C GLY A 171 8.96 -10.94 0.12
N GLY A 172 8.96 -9.87 -0.67
CA GLY A 172 7.92 -9.61 -1.67
C GLY A 172 7.89 -10.68 -2.76
N VAL A 173 9.07 -11.14 -3.24
CA VAL A 173 9.14 -12.27 -4.16
C VAL A 173 8.63 -13.56 -3.49
N VAL A 174 9.04 -13.84 -2.26
CA VAL A 174 8.55 -15.01 -1.50
C VAL A 174 7.03 -14.95 -1.32
N ILE A 175 6.46 -13.76 -0.98
CA ILE A 175 5.01 -13.57 -0.89
C ILE A 175 4.33 -13.94 -2.23
N CYS A 176 4.84 -13.45 -3.36
CA CYS A 176 4.27 -13.80 -4.67
C CYS A 176 4.33 -15.31 -4.96
N LEU A 177 5.45 -15.97 -4.63
CA LEU A 177 5.61 -17.41 -4.83
C LEU A 177 4.71 -18.24 -3.91
N THR A 178 4.45 -17.78 -2.70
CA THR A 178 3.58 -18.48 -1.73
C THR A 178 2.09 -18.16 -1.91
N ALA A 179 1.74 -17.23 -2.79
CA ALA A 179 0.34 -16.87 -3.06
C ALA A 179 -0.52 -18.05 -3.53
N VAL A 180 0.09 -18.99 -4.26
CA VAL A 180 -0.59 -20.21 -4.75
C VAL A 180 -1.00 -21.17 -3.61
N LEU A 181 -0.44 -21.00 -2.41
CA LEU A 181 -0.81 -21.78 -1.24
C LEU A 181 -2.12 -21.32 -0.63
N GLU A 182 -2.60 -20.13 -0.98
CA GLU A 182 -3.79 -19.46 -0.45
C GLU A 182 -3.87 -19.44 1.09
N ASN A 183 -2.69 -19.54 1.74
CA ASN A 183 -2.58 -19.65 3.19
C ASN A 183 -2.25 -18.29 3.81
N ILE A 184 -3.27 -17.66 4.39
CA ILE A 184 -3.16 -16.34 5.02
C ILE A 184 -2.16 -16.34 6.20
N PHE A 185 -1.99 -17.46 6.92
CA PHE A 185 -1.07 -17.53 8.05
C PHE A 185 0.40 -17.49 7.59
N VAL A 186 0.71 -18.14 6.46
CA VAL A 186 2.03 -18.04 5.82
C VAL A 186 2.30 -16.60 5.39
N PHE A 187 1.33 -15.97 4.72
CA PHE A 187 1.42 -14.55 4.35
C PHE A 187 1.63 -13.66 5.58
N MET A 188 0.84 -13.82 6.63
CA MET A 188 0.97 -13.03 7.87
C MET A 188 2.33 -13.23 8.54
N ALA A 189 2.83 -14.45 8.60
CA ALA A 189 4.15 -14.73 9.18
C ALA A 189 5.27 -14.00 8.43
N ILE A 190 5.24 -14.03 7.08
CA ILE A 190 6.18 -13.28 6.26
C ILE A 190 6.04 -11.77 6.52
N MET A 191 4.82 -11.24 6.53
CA MET A 191 4.55 -9.84 6.80
C MET A 191 5.10 -9.37 8.16
N LEU A 192 4.94 -10.18 9.22
CA LEU A 192 5.50 -9.90 10.54
C LEU A 192 7.03 -9.80 10.48
N VAL A 193 7.70 -10.73 9.79
CA VAL A 193 9.15 -10.66 9.61
C VAL A 193 9.56 -9.38 8.87
N LEU A 194 8.88 -9.05 7.77
CA LEU A 194 9.19 -7.85 6.98
C LEU A 194 8.96 -6.56 7.76
N ALA A 195 7.97 -6.52 8.65
CA ALA A 195 7.69 -5.37 9.49
C ALA A 195 8.71 -5.22 10.63
N PHE A 196 8.96 -6.29 11.39
CA PHE A 196 9.71 -6.21 12.63
C PHE A 196 11.23 -6.34 12.45
N ALA A 197 11.72 -7.12 11.48
CA ALA A 197 13.17 -7.31 11.32
C ALA A 197 13.94 -5.99 11.11
N PRO A 198 13.49 -5.01 10.30
CA PRO A 198 14.17 -3.73 10.19
C PRO A 198 14.11 -2.90 11.48
N MET A 199 13.03 -2.99 12.25
CA MET A 199 12.90 -2.29 13.53
C MET A 199 13.92 -2.83 14.53
N VAL A 200 13.98 -4.17 14.70
CA VAL A 200 14.96 -4.84 15.57
C VAL A 200 16.38 -4.47 15.14
N TYR A 201 16.68 -4.57 13.84
CA TYR A 201 17.98 -4.18 13.30
C TYR A 201 18.36 -2.76 13.69
N SER A 202 17.44 -1.80 13.56
CA SER A 202 17.68 -0.39 13.91
C SER A 202 18.03 -0.20 15.39
N TYR A 203 17.33 -0.87 16.30
CA TYR A 203 17.64 -0.79 17.74
C TYR A 203 18.98 -1.46 18.08
N VAL A 204 19.30 -2.59 17.44
CA VAL A 204 20.59 -3.30 17.65
C VAL A 204 21.77 -2.41 17.23
N ILE A 205 21.71 -1.71 16.10
CA ILE A 205 22.80 -0.85 15.68
C ILE A 205 22.87 0.44 16.51
N ALA A 206 21.75 0.97 17.01
CA ALA A 206 21.75 2.12 17.91
C ALA A 206 22.45 1.80 19.23
N GLY A 207 22.19 0.62 19.83
CA GLY A 207 22.85 0.19 21.07
C GLY A 207 24.35 -0.06 20.92
N LYS A 208 24.85 -0.31 19.70
CA LYS A 208 26.30 -0.45 19.43
C LYS A 208 27.00 0.89 19.27
N SER A 209 26.30 1.94 18.81
CA SER A 209 26.87 3.28 18.63
C SER A 209 26.95 4.08 19.94
N SER A 210 26.25 3.63 21.00
CA SER A 210 26.26 4.25 22.33
C SER A 210 27.33 3.67 23.28
N LYS A 211 28.09 2.68 22.84
CA LYS A 211 29.24 2.10 23.52
C LYS A 211 30.53 2.54 22.85
#